data_94f8595b38c6bcdc3fc6120d4a1f5de9
#
_entry.id   94f8595b38c6bcdc3fc6120d4a1f5de9
#
_cell.length_a   1.000
_cell.length_b   1.000
_cell.length_c   1.000
_cell.angle_alpha   90.00
_cell.angle_beta   90.00
_cell.angle_gamma   90.00
#
_symmetry.space_group_name_H-M   'P 1'
#
loop_
_entity.id
_entity.type
_entity.pdbx_description
1 polymer ?
#
loop_
_entity_poly.entity_id
_entity_poly.type
_entity_poly.pdbx_seq_one_letter_code
_entity_poly.pdbx_strand_id
1 'polypeptide(L)'
;MKKILLILLLLFLIPLSACGKVKYEFKDGVMYEDGKEATGTFEVTINGFKSKGKFINGLANEIEVYYSDGSIMRKDIYVNGEFLGLQVYYRNGKLMSTYLKDKRMDIFYDDGQLLMRFDKEKGENTVYFENGNPLLVIVGTTTSTLYNENKEVLSRIENGIRLDDDITFKNLEDGSFEIIKNNKVIGKISAYGVPTYFYSTGETLMKLDNSVYKTLFKNGNTFFERDGNITRFYYKDGKLLYESKGKEWTIYNREGEKIITAFDEITDIKKID
;
A
#
# COMPACT_ATOMS: atom_id res chain seq x y z
N MET A 1 35.48 0.77 -71.55
CA MET A 1 34.33 0.04 -70.99
C MET A 1 34.63 -0.79 -69.73
N LYS A 2 35.78 -1.46 -69.56
CA LYS A 2 36.11 -2.26 -68.35
C LYS A 2 36.24 -1.46 -67.09
N LYS A 3 36.63 -0.18 -67.07
CA LYS A 3 36.77 0.67 -65.92
C LYS A 3 35.43 1.17 -65.30
N ILE A 4 34.41 1.35 -66.14
CA ILE A 4 33.06 1.78 -65.72
C ILE A 4 32.32 0.64 -65.05
N LEU A 5 32.55 -0.61 -65.47
CA LEU A 5 31.93 -1.80 -64.91
C LEU A 5 32.47 -2.06 -63.47
N LEU A 6 33.75 -1.72 -63.23
CA LEU A 6 34.38 -1.89 -61.90
C LEU A 6 33.85 -0.88 -60.88
N ILE A 7 33.55 0.35 -61.31
CA ILE A 7 32.97 1.41 -60.45
C ILE A 7 31.51 1.09 -60.13
N LEU A 8 30.74 0.55 -61.07
CA LEU A 8 29.38 0.07 -60.79
C LEU A 8 29.35 -1.14 -59.84
N LEU A 9 30.35 -2.04 -59.91
CA LEU A 9 30.45 -3.17 -58.98
C LEU A 9 30.86 -2.75 -57.57
N LEU A 10 31.66 -1.66 -57.43
CA LEU A 10 32.04 -1.07 -56.14
C LEU A 10 30.87 -0.30 -55.48
N LEU A 11 29.93 0.25 -56.26
CA LEU A 11 28.73 0.89 -55.72
C LEU A 11 27.69 -0.11 -55.20
N PHE A 12 27.73 -1.38 -55.63
CA PHE A 12 26.93 -2.47 -55.05
C PHE A 12 27.55 -3.14 -53.83
N LEU A 13 28.80 -2.77 -53.46
CA LEU A 13 29.46 -3.17 -52.21
C LEU A 13 29.32 -2.14 -51.11
N ILE A 14 28.41 -1.16 -51.25
CA ILE A 14 27.91 -0.46 -50.07
C ILE A 14 27.25 -1.56 -49.25
N PRO A 15 27.78 -1.89 -48.07
CA PRO A 15 27.10 -2.86 -47.22
C PRO A 15 25.68 -2.32 -47.04
N LEU A 16 24.67 -3.08 -47.50
CA LEU A 16 23.34 -2.96 -46.98
C LEU A 16 23.58 -2.97 -45.50
N SER A 17 23.55 -1.79 -44.91
CA SER A 17 23.70 -1.61 -43.45
C SER A 17 22.74 -2.62 -42.89
N ALA A 18 23.28 -3.72 -42.40
CA ALA A 18 22.50 -4.66 -41.62
C ALA A 18 21.76 -3.77 -40.65
N CYS A 19 20.45 -3.72 -40.84
CA CYS A 19 19.56 -3.02 -39.89
C CYS A 19 19.78 -3.77 -38.58
N GLY A 20 20.85 -3.38 -37.86
CA GLY A 20 21.23 -3.96 -36.58
C GLY A 20 20.01 -3.80 -35.71
N LYS A 21 19.57 -4.88 -35.07
CA LYS A 21 18.48 -4.78 -34.10
C LYS A 21 18.92 -3.77 -33.08
N VAL A 22 18.17 -2.69 -32.94
CA VAL A 22 18.39 -1.69 -31.88
C VAL A 22 18.48 -2.42 -30.53
N LYS A 23 19.56 -2.17 -29.82
CA LYS A 23 19.81 -2.80 -28.52
C LYS A 23 19.31 -1.88 -27.42
N TYR A 24 18.37 -2.37 -26.64
CA TYR A 24 17.91 -1.70 -25.42
C TYR A 24 18.50 -2.37 -24.20
N GLU A 25 18.87 -1.55 -23.21
CA GLU A 25 19.46 -2.01 -21.95
C GLU A 25 19.02 -1.08 -20.82
N PHE A 26 18.59 -1.68 -19.70
CA PHE A 26 18.39 -0.94 -18.44
C PHE A 26 19.51 -1.32 -17.47
N LYS A 27 20.32 -0.34 -17.09
CA LYS A 27 21.47 -0.55 -16.24
C LYS A 27 21.68 0.63 -15.29
N ASP A 28 21.95 0.34 -14.01
CA ASP A 28 22.22 1.33 -12.96
C ASP A 28 21.11 2.42 -12.88
N GLY A 29 19.84 2.03 -13.11
CA GLY A 29 18.69 2.95 -13.07
C GLY A 29 18.47 3.76 -14.35
N VAL A 30 19.26 3.53 -15.41
CA VAL A 30 19.22 4.29 -16.67
C VAL A 30 18.85 3.38 -17.84
N MET A 31 17.93 3.85 -18.69
CA MET A 31 17.54 3.21 -19.94
C MET A 31 18.45 3.65 -21.07
N TYR A 32 19.01 2.70 -21.83
CA TYR A 32 19.87 2.93 -22.98
C TYR A 32 19.26 2.39 -24.28
N GLU A 33 19.48 3.10 -25.38
CA GLU A 33 19.21 2.71 -26.75
C GLU A 33 20.54 2.81 -27.53
N ASP A 34 21.08 1.67 -27.99
CA ASP A 34 22.40 1.59 -28.65
C ASP A 34 23.51 2.29 -27.88
N GLY A 35 23.52 2.12 -26.55
CA GLY A 35 24.52 2.67 -25.62
C GLY A 35 24.38 4.17 -25.34
N LYS A 36 23.30 4.83 -25.79
CA LYS A 36 22.97 6.22 -25.46
C LYS A 36 21.76 6.26 -24.54
N GLU A 37 21.66 7.27 -23.68
CA GLU A 37 20.51 7.50 -22.85
C GLU A 37 19.24 7.64 -23.70
N ALA A 38 18.23 6.80 -23.43
CA ALA A 38 17.04 6.71 -24.24
C ALA A 38 15.95 7.68 -23.78
N THR A 39 15.20 8.21 -24.74
CA THR A 39 13.95 8.95 -24.47
C THR A 39 12.83 8.28 -25.23
N GLY A 40 11.69 8.05 -24.55
CA GLY A 40 10.53 7.45 -25.16
C GLY A 40 9.75 6.58 -24.18
N THR A 41 8.79 5.86 -24.74
CA THR A 41 7.95 4.91 -24.03
C THR A 41 8.33 3.48 -24.43
N PHE A 42 8.49 2.63 -23.44
CA PHE A 42 8.97 1.26 -23.62
C PHE A 42 8.00 0.28 -22.96
N GLU A 43 7.67 -0.79 -23.67
CA GLU A 43 7.18 -2.01 -23.02
C GLU A 43 8.36 -2.73 -22.39
N VAL A 44 8.19 -3.16 -21.14
CA VAL A 44 9.22 -3.85 -20.36
C VAL A 44 8.56 -4.94 -19.52
N THR A 45 9.35 -5.90 -19.08
CA THR A 45 8.92 -6.88 -18.07
C THR A 45 9.62 -6.52 -16.76
N ILE A 46 8.85 -6.30 -15.68
CA ILE A 46 9.37 -6.00 -14.34
C ILE A 46 8.96 -7.14 -13.41
N ASN A 47 9.95 -7.88 -12.91
CA ASN A 47 9.72 -9.04 -12.04
C ASN A 47 8.68 -10.03 -12.60
N GLY A 48 8.68 -10.23 -13.93
CA GLY A 48 7.74 -11.11 -14.63
C GLY A 48 6.40 -10.48 -15.02
N PHE A 49 6.12 -9.24 -14.64
CA PHE A 49 4.89 -8.52 -14.99
C PHE A 49 5.07 -7.64 -16.20
N LYS A 50 4.10 -7.66 -17.12
CA LYS A 50 4.03 -6.71 -18.21
C LYS A 50 3.94 -5.29 -17.66
N SER A 51 4.76 -4.41 -18.20
CA SER A 51 4.89 -3.05 -17.71
C SER A 51 5.13 -2.08 -18.87
N LYS A 52 4.90 -0.80 -18.61
CA LYS A 52 5.15 0.28 -19.54
C LYS A 52 5.93 1.37 -18.81
N GLY A 53 7.11 1.73 -19.32
CA GLY A 53 7.96 2.76 -18.73
C GLY A 53 8.12 3.95 -19.68
N LYS A 54 7.96 5.17 -19.16
CA LYS A 54 8.32 6.40 -19.83
C LYS A 54 9.63 6.91 -19.29
N PHE A 55 10.60 7.10 -20.18
CA PHE A 55 11.95 7.56 -19.86
C PHE A 55 12.25 8.87 -20.57
N ILE A 56 13.01 9.74 -19.94
CA ILE A 56 13.49 11.02 -20.47
C ILE A 56 14.99 11.09 -20.17
N ASN A 57 15.81 11.16 -21.22
CA ASN A 57 17.28 11.14 -21.10
C ASN A 57 17.77 9.98 -20.20
N GLY A 58 17.26 8.77 -20.49
CA GLY A 58 17.57 7.56 -19.75
C GLY A 58 16.86 7.43 -18.40
N LEU A 59 16.35 8.49 -17.81
CA LEU A 59 15.79 8.50 -16.47
C LEU A 59 14.29 8.19 -16.48
N ALA A 60 13.84 7.34 -15.56
CA ALA A 60 12.43 7.03 -15.39
C ALA A 60 11.63 8.29 -15.02
N ASN A 61 10.47 8.46 -15.64
CA ASN A 61 9.49 9.50 -15.33
C ASN A 61 8.18 8.91 -14.81
N GLU A 62 7.74 7.80 -15.40
CA GLU A 62 6.55 7.05 -14.99
C GLU A 62 6.74 5.58 -15.35
N ILE A 63 6.28 4.68 -14.48
CA ILE A 63 6.23 3.26 -14.78
C ILE A 63 4.86 2.73 -14.37
N GLU A 64 4.21 2.04 -15.31
CA GLU A 64 2.94 1.35 -15.10
C GLU A 64 3.18 -0.16 -15.14
N VAL A 65 2.72 -0.88 -14.12
CA VAL A 65 2.74 -2.33 -14.04
C VAL A 65 1.31 -2.83 -14.16
N TYR A 66 1.09 -3.91 -14.90
CA TYR A 66 -0.24 -4.40 -15.23
C TYR A 66 -0.52 -5.77 -14.62
N TYR A 67 -1.77 -6.01 -14.25
CA TYR A 67 -2.30 -7.34 -14.01
C TYR A 67 -2.31 -8.16 -15.29
N SER A 68 -2.50 -9.47 -15.17
CA SER A 68 -2.59 -10.40 -16.29
C SER A 68 -3.77 -10.12 -17.25
N ASP A 69 -4.81 -9.44 -16.78
CA ASP A 69 -5.96 -9.01 -17.58
C ASP A 69 -5.75 -7.66 -18.30
N GLY A 70 -4.59 -7.02 -18.11
CA GLY A 70 -4.22 -5.74 -18.72
C GLY A 70 -4.69 -4.51 -17.93
N SER A 71 -5.38 -4.67 -16.81
CA SER A 71 -5.70 -3.54 -15.93
C SER A 71 -4.44 -3.08 -15.19
N ILE A 72 -4.38 -1.79 -14.83
CA ILE A 72 -3.25 -1.22 -14.08
C ILE A 72 -3.24 -1.80 -12.67
N MET A 73 -2.11 -2.38 -12.27
CA MET A 73 -1.84 -2.85 -10.91
C MET A 73 -1.16 -1.75 -10.09
N ARG A 74 -0.15 -1.10 -10.67
CA ARG A 74 0.66 -0.09 -9.99
C ARG A 74 1.14 0.97 -10.97
N LYS A 75 1.26 2.19 -10.48
CA LYS A 75 1.84 3.32 -11.18
C LYS A 75 2.88 4.00 -10.29
N ASP A 76 4.12 4.04 -10.73
CA ASP A 76 5.20 4.71 -10.03
C ASP A 76 5.50 6.05 -10.66
N ILE A 77 5.77 7.03 -9.82
CA ILE A 77 5.98 8.42 -10.19
C ILE A 77 7.41 8.81 -9.85
N TYR A 78 8.10 9.36 -10.84
CA TYR A 78 9.49 9.83 -10.72
C TYR A 78 9.58 11.29 -11.16
N VAL A 79 10.58 11.99 -10.66
CA VAL A 79 11.03 13.29 -11.17
C VAL A 79 12.54 13.24 -11.32
N ASN A 80 13.02 13.46 -12.55
CA ASN A 80 14.44 13.37 -12.91
C ASN A 80 15.10 12.05 -12.43
N GLY A 81 14.39 10.92 -12.58
CA GLY A 81 14.84 9.61 -12.13
C GLY A 81 14.71 9.35 -10.63
N GLU A 82 14.36 10.34 -9.82
CA GLU A 82 14.15 10.13 -8.40
C GLU A 82 12.71 9.67 -8.14
N PHE A 83 12.56 8.54 -7.44
CA PHE A 83 11.27 8.00 -7.03
C PHE A 83 10.58 8.93 -6.02
N LEU A 84 9.38 9.40 -6.35
CA LEU A 84 8.55 10.24 -5.49
C LEU A 84 7.45 9.48 -4.77
N GLY A 85 6.93 8.43 -5.39
CA GLY A 85 5.84 7.67 -4.82
C GLY A 85 5.16 6.74 -5.80
N LEU A 86 4.15 6.02 -5.33
CA LEU A 86 3.39 5.09 -6.15
C LEU A 86 1.89 5.12 -5.83
N GLN A 87 1.12 4.62 -6.77
CA GLN A 87 -0.30 4.33 -6.65
C GLN A 87 -0.52 2.85 -6.97
N VAL A 88 -1.29 2.16 -6.15
CA VAL A 88 -1.67 0.76 -6.35
C VAL A 88 -3.17 0.71 -6.58
N TYR A 89 -3.62 -0.15 -7.46
CA TYR A 89 -5.01 -0.24 -7.87
C TYR A 89 -5.56 -1.65 -7.68
N TYR A 90 -6.83 -1.74 -7.35
CA TYR A 90 -7.60 -2.97 -7.47
C TYR A 90 -7.83 -3.32 -8.95
N ARG A 91 -8.13 -4.58 -9.28
CA ARG A 91 -8.45 -4.99 -10.66
C ARG A 91 -9.65 -4.24 -11.26
N ASN A 92 -10.56 -3.72 -10.44
CA ASN A 92 -11.68 -2.88 -10.87
C ASN A 92 -11.29 -1.43 -11.19
N GLY A 93 -9.99 -1.10 -11.15
CA GLY A 93 -9.45 0.23 -11.43
C GLY A 93 -9.55 1.23 -10.28
N LYS A 94 -10.18 0.88 -9.15
CA LYS A 94 -10.21 1.75 -7.98
C LYS A 94 -8.86 1.77 -7.26
N LEU A 95 -8.54 2.90 -6.67
CA LEU A 95 -7.32 3.08 -5.91
C LEU A 95 -7.33 2.19 -4.65
N MET A 96 -6.27 1.42 -4.46
CA MET A 96 -6.05 0.56 -3.29
C MET A 96 -5.13 1.25 -2.29
N SER A 97 -4.06 1.88 -2.77
CA SER A 97 -3.10 2.57 -1.92
C SER A 97 -2.39 3.68 -2.67
N THR A 98 -1.98 4.72 -1.94
CA THR A 98 -1.01 5.71 -2.39
C THR A 98 0.15 5.74 -1.41
N TYR A 99 1.34 5.88 -1.94
CA TYR A 99 2.53 6.15 -1.14
C TYR A 99 3.25 7.38 -1.70
N LEU A 100 3.48 8.37 -0.89
CA LEU A 100 4.32 9.52 -1.18
C LEU A 100 5.57 9.40 -0.31
N LYS A 101 6.73 9.28 -0.95
CA LYS A 101 8.01 9.04 -0.29
C LYS A 101 8.23 10.02 0.85
N ASP A 102 8.54 9.45 2.03
CA ASP A 102 8.85 10.17 3.27
C ASP A 102 7.75 11.09 3.83
N LYS A 103 6.55 11.10 3.25
CA LYS A 103 5.46 11.96 3.66
C LYS A 103 4.24 11.20 4.15
N ARG A 104 3.64 10.39 3.28
CA ARG A 104 2.33 9.81 3.55
C ARG A 104 2.10 8.49 2.84
N MET A 105 1.35 7.61 3.47
CA MET A 105 0.76 6.43 2.86
C MET A 105 -0.72 6.38 3.21
N ASP A 106 -1.56 6.25 2.18
CA ASP A 106 -3.00 6.02 2.32
C ASP A 106 -3.35 4.63 1.79
N ILE A 107 -4.23 3.91 2.48
CA ILE A 107 -4.83 2.65 2.03
C ILE A 107 -6.34 2.84 2.01
N PHE A 108 -6.99 2.32 0.97
CA PHE A 108 -8.42 2.50 0.74
C PHE A 108 -9.14 1.15 0.76
N TYR A 109 -10.40 1.17 1.18
CA TYR A 109 -11.33 0.08 0.94
C TYR A 109 -11.60 -0.10 -0.56
N ASP A 110 -12.13 -1.24 -0.96
CA ASP A 110 -12.47 -1.51 -2.37
C ASP A 110 -13.68 -0.73 -2.90
N ASP A 111 -14.42 -0.04 -2.04
CA ASP A 111 -15.42 0.96 -2.40
C ASP A 111 -14.81 2.36 -2.66
N GLY A 112 -13.53 2.55 -2.29
CA GLY A 112 -12.76 3.78 -2.48
C GLY A 112 -12.71 4.67 -1.24
N GLN A 113 -13.33 4.28 -0.13
CA GLN A 113 -13.22 5.03 1.12
C GLN A 113 -11.86 4.81 1.78
N LEU A 114 -11.35 5.82 2.48
CA LEU A 114 -10.08 5.74 3.19
C LEU A 114 -10.18 4.75 4.35
N LEU A 115 -9.30 3.72 4.33
CA LEU A 115 -9.18 2.73 5.39
C LEU A 115 -8.15 3.16 6.43
N MET A 116 -7.01 3.66 5.97
CA MET A 116 -5.91 4.03 6.84
C MET A 116 -5.05 5.13 6.22
N ARG A 117 -4.54 6.00 7.07
CA ARG A 117 -3.55 7.03 6.73
C ARG A 117 -2.37 6.96 7.69
N PHE A 118 -1.19 6.86 7.13
CA PHE A 118 0.06 7.18 7.80
C PHE A 118 0.53 8.55 7.34
N ASP A 119 0.54 9.53 8.22
CA ASP A 119 1.00 10.89 7.94
C ASP A 119 2.29 11.15 8.73
N LYS A 120 3.43 10.98 8.07
CA LYS A 120 4.74 11.15 8.68
C LYS A 120 5.03 12.61 9.04
N GLU A 121 4.50 13.56 8.25
CA GLU A 121 4.70 14.98 8.49
C GLU A 121 3.98 15.44 9.77
N LYS A 122 2.83 14.85 10.07
CA LYS A 122 2.08 15.11 11.31
C LYS A 122 2.46 14.18 12.46
N GLY A 123 3.18 13.11 12.19
CA GLY A 123 3.41 12.05 13.16
C GLY A 123 2.11 11.33 13.58
N GLU A 124 1.11 11.28 12.69
CA GLU A 124 -0.22 10.76 12.96
C GLU A 124 -0.54 9.55 12.08
N ASN A 125 -1.10 8.53 12.69
CA ASN A 125 -1.64 7.36 12.01
C ASN A 125 -3.12 7.25 12.35
N THR A 126 -3.98 7.23 11.34
CA THR A 126 -5.42 7.14 11.52
C THR A 126 -5.99 5.95 10.76
N VAL A 127 -6.75 5.13 11.47
CA VAL A 127 -7.56 4.04 10.89
C VAL A 127 -9.02 4.48 10.88
N TYR A 128 -9.75 4.16 9.84
CA TYR A 128 -11.12 4.60 9.61
C TYR A 128 -12.10 3.43 9.50
N PHE A 129 -13.32 3.65 9.94
CA PHE A 129 -14.45 2.78 9.60
C PHE A 129 -14.86 2.95 8.13
N GLU A 130 -15.62 1.99 7.59
CA GLU A 130 -16.20 2.07 6.24
C GLU A 130 -17.09 3.31 6.02
N ASN A 131 -17.62 3.92 7.07
CA ASN A 131 -18.42 5.16 6.98
C ASN A 131 -17.54 6.44 6.98
N GLY A 132 -16.21 6.30 6.93
CA GLY A 132 -15.25 7.40 6.91
C GLY A 132 -14.98 8.05 8.28
N ASN A 133 -15.61 7.57 9.34
CA ASN A 133 -15.31 8.05 10.69
C ASN A 133 -14.01 7.43 11.22
N PRO A 134 -13.22 8.15 12.02
CA PRO A 134 -12.03 7.57 12.64
C PRO A 134 -12.42 6.43 13.59
N LEU A 135 -11.66 5.34 13.52
CA LEU A 135 -11.69 4.24 14.47
C LEU A 135 -10.58 4.40 15.50
N LEU A 136 -9.36 4.63 15.04
CA LEU A 136 -8.18 4.75 15.90
C LEU A 136 -7.29 5.85 15.35
N VAL A 137 -6.94 6.80 16.21
CA VAL A 137 -5.96 7.86 15.93
C VAL A 137 -4.78 7.67 16.86
N ILE A 138 -3.57 7.57 16.31
CA ILE A 138 -2.31 7.46 17.05
C ILE A 138 -1.45 8.66 16.67
N VAL A 139 -1.01 9.42 17.66
CA VAL A 139 -0.11 10.56 17.50
C VAL A 139 1.21 10.26 18.23
N GLY A 140 2.30 10.26 17.48
CA GLY A 140 3.59 9.85 18.01
C GLY A 140 3.59 8.39 18.49
N THR A 141 4.18 8.14 19.66
CA THR A 141 4.30 6.78 20.25
C THR A 141 3.45 6.59 21.50
N THR A 142 2.90 7.65 22.07
CA THR A 142 2.33 7.64 23.42
C THR A 142 0.89 8.12 23.50
N THR A 143 0.35 8.67 22.42
CA THR A 143 -1.02 9.20 22.38
C THR A 143 -1.88 8.39 21.43
N SER A 144 -3.04 7.93 21.90
CA SER A 144 -4.01 7.23 21.04
C SER A 144 -5.44 7.53 21.48
N THR A 145 -6.35 7.57 20.51
CA THR A 145 -7.79 7.69 20.75
C THR A 145 -8.53 6.64 19.97
N LEU A 146 -9.33 5.83 20.64
CA LEU A 146 -10.22 4.83 20.06
C LEU A 146 -11.64 5.39 20.04
N TYR A 147 -12.32 5.24 18.92
CA TYR A 147 -13.70 5.67 18.69
C TYR A 147 -14.60 4.49 18.32
N ASN A 148 -15.90 4.64 18.54
CA ASN A 148 -16.89 3.81 17.87
C ASN A 148 -17.26 4.43 16.51
N GLU A 149 -18.10 3.74 15.74
CA GLU A 149 -18.53 4.14 14.40
C GLU A 149 -19.35 5.45 14.37
N ASN A 150 -19.83 5.93 15.53
CA ASN A 150 -20.54 7.21 15.70
C ASN A 150 -19.62 8.37 16.14
N LYS A 151 -18.31 8.18 16.15
CA LYS A 151 -17.29 9.11 16.67
C LYS A 151 -17.35 9.35 18.20
N GLU A 152 -18.00 8.48 18.95
CA GLU A 152 -17.94 8.55 20.40
C GLU A 152 -16.59 7.99 20.86
N VAL A 153 -15.88 8.72 21.73
CA VAL A 153 -14.60 8.26 22.29
C VAL A 153 -14.84 7.09 23.26
N LEU A 154 -14.25 5.95 22.95
CA LEU A 154 -14.27 4.76 23.79
C LEU A 154 -13.09 4.71 24.77
N SER A 155 -11.93 5.17 24.32
CA SER A 155 -10.71 5.24 25.14
C SER A 155 -9.77 6.32 24.61
N ARG A 156 -9.15 7.07 25.51
CA ARG A 156 -8.11 8.04 25.19
C ARG A 156 -6.90 7.82 26.08
N ILE A 157 -5.75 7.70 25.50
CA ILE A 157 -4.45 7.61 26.16
C ILE A 157 -3.61 8.80 25.70
N GLU A 158 -3.01 9.53 26.63
CA GLU A 158 -2.09 10.62 26.33
C GLU A 158 -0.87 10.48 27.24
N ASN A 159 0.33 10.43 26.63
CA ASN A 159 1.59 10.19 27.32
C ASN A 159 1.56 8.94 28.24
N GLY A 160 0.86 7.88 27.78
CA GLY A 160 0.70 6.63 28.53
C GLY A 160 -0.33 6.69 29.67
N ILE A 161 -0.96 7.83 29.89
CA ILE A 161 -2.00 8.02 30.92
C ILE A 161 -3.37 7.97 30.26
N ARG A 162 -4.28 7.17 30.82
CA ARG A 162 -5.68 7.15 30.36
C ARG A 162 -6.41 8.39 30.86
N LEU A 163 -7.07 9.11 29.94
CA LEU A 163 -7.77 10.38 30.19
C LEU A 163 -9.30 10.23 29.98
N ASP A 164 -9.91 9.21 30.57
CA ASP A 164 -11.35 8.97 30.38
C ASP A 164 -12.10 9.41 31.68
N ASP A 165 -12.41 10.69 31.79
CA ASP A 165 -13.05 11.26 33.01
C ASP A 165 -14.52 10.86 33.19
N ASP A 166 -15.19 10.34 32.14
CA ASP A 166 -16.64 10.04 32.12
C ASP A 166 -16.93 8.53 32.21
N ILE A 167 -15.93 7.71 32.55
CA ILE A 167 -16.10 6.26 32.60
C ILE A 167 -16.39 5.78 34.02
N THR A 168 -17.43 4.97 34.14
CA THR A 168 -17.74 4.20 35.34
C THR A 168 -17.61 2.71 35.08
N PHE A 169 -17.36 1.94 36.15
CA PHE A 169 -17.21 0.50 36.08
C PHE A 169 -18.31 -0.15 36.95
N LYS A 170 -18.96 -1.17 36.38
CA LYS A 170 -19.95 -1.97 37.12
C LYS A 170 -19.42 -3.39 37.26
N ASN A 171 -19.26 -3.86 38.47
CA ASN A 171 -18.85 -5.21 38.77
C ASN A 171 -19.92 -6.22 38.34
N LEU A 172 -19.47 -7.34 37.81
CA LEU A 172 -20.30 -8.49 37.49
C LEU A 172 -19.95 -9.68 38.39
N GLU A 173 -20.86 -10.65 38.48
CA GLU A 173 -20.72 -11.81 39.39
C GLU A 173 -19.52 -12.72 39.00
N ASP A 174 -19.11 -12.71 37.70
CA ASP A 174 -17.96 -13.48 37.17
C ASP A 174 -16.59 -12.81 37.46
N GLY A 175 -16.57 -11.73 38.25
CA GLY A 175 -15.37 -10.95 38.56
C GLY A 175 -14.89 -10.04 37.44
N SER A 176 -15.66 -9.92 36.35
CA SER A 176 -15.41 -8.97 35.26
C SER A 176 -16.11 -7.63 35.55
N PHE A 177 -15.84 -6.62 34.68
CA PHE A 177 -16.41 -5.28 34.84
C PHE A 177 -17.00 -4.82 33.48
N GLU A 178 -18.18 -4.24 33.52
CA GLU A 178 -18.68 -3.44 32.41
C GLU A 178 -18.02 -2.06 32.45
N ILE A 179 -17.63 -1.57 31.25
CA ILE A 179 -17.15 -0.20 31.02
C ILE A 179 -18.34 0.61 30.54
N ILE A 180 -18.76 1.58 31.37
CA ILE A 180 -19.96 2.39 31.09
C ILE A 180 -19.57 3.84 30.87
N LYS A 181 -20.05 4.43 29.79
CA LYS A 181 -19.91 5.84 29.43
C LYS A 181 -21.26 6.39 29.01
N ASN A 182 -21.67 7.55 29.55
CA ASN A 182 -22.97 8.17 29.26
C ASN A 182 -24.16 7.18 29.43
N ASN A 183 -24.15 6.38 30.48
CA ASN A 183 -25.13 5.34 30.77
C ASN A 183 -25.24 4.22 29.71
N LYS A 184 -24.24 4.07 28.85
CA LYS A 184 -24.13 2.98 27.85
C LYS A 184 -22.95 2.09 28.18
N VAL A 185 -23.13 0.77 28.03
CA VAL A 185 -22.02 -0.17 28.07
C VAL A 185 -21.24 -0.04 26.76
N ILE A 186 -19.99 0.40 26.85
CA ILE A 186 -19.08 0.58 25.70
C ILE A 186 -18.02 -0.52 25.63
N GLY A 187 -17.94 -1.36 26.65
CA GLY A 187 -16.95 -2.44 26.70
C GLY A 187 -17.06 -3.27 27.99
N LYS A 188 -16.16 -4.22 28.13
CA LYS A 188 -16.02 -5.12 29.27
C LYS A 188 -14.53 -5.31 29.58
N ILE A 189 -14.17 -5.43 30.84
CA ILE A 189 -12.85 -5.89 31.30
C ILE A 189 -13.05 -7.27 31.91
N SER A 190 -12.33 -8.27 31.44
CA SER A 190 -12.37 -9.62 32.00
C SER A 190 -11.83 -9.64 33.44
N ALA A 191 -12.08 -10.70 34.17
CA ALA A 191 -11.51 -10.92 35.52
C ALA A 191 -9.96 -10.88 35.53
N TYR A 192 -9.31 -11.06 34.38
CA TYR A 192 -7.85 -10.97 34.20
C TYR A 192 -7.38 -9.58 33.76
N GLY A 193 -8.25 -8.57 33.76
CA GLY A 193 -7.89 -7.19 33.40
C GLY A 193 -7.81 -6.91 31.89
N VAL A 194 -8.32 -7.81 31.03
CA VAL A 194 -8.24 -7.67 29.57
C VAL A 194 -9.47 -6.91 29.06
N PRO A 195 -9.28 -5.72 28.42
CA PRO A 195 -10.39 -4.94 27.90
C PRO A 195 -10.91 -5.48 26.57
N THR A 196 -12.22 -5.39 26.39
CA THR A 196 -12.94 -5.58 25.13
C THR A 196 -13.83 -4.37 24.93
N TYR A 197 -13.82 -3.77 23.75
CA TYR A 197 -14.70 -2.65 23.38
C TYR A 197 -15.73 -3.08 22.34
N PHE A 198 -16.86 -2.42 22.35
CA PHE A 198 -17.99 -2.76 21.50
C PHE A 198 -18.32 -1.66 20.49
N TYR A 199 -18.91 -2.07 19.37
CA TYR A 199 -19.67 -1.19 18.49
C TYR A 199 -20.88 -0.64 19.28
N SER A 200 -21.48 0.46 18.79
CA SER A 200 -22.70 1.01 19.38
C SER A 200 -23.87 0.04 19.35
N THR A 201 -23.83 -0.95 18.49
CA THR A 201 -24.81 -2.01 18.28
C THR A 201 -24.56 -3.28 19.12
N GLY A 202 -23.43 -3.31 19.86
CA GLY A 202 -23.09 -4.35 20.85
C GLY A 202 -22.13 -5.43 20.39
N GLU A 203 -21.80 -5.52 19.06
CA GLU A 203 -20.80 -6.47 18.58
C GLU A 203 -19.40 -6.07 19.05
N THR A 204 -18.50 -7.04 19.16
CA THR A 204 -17.11 -6.77 19.53
C THR A 204 -16.42 -5.93 18.47
N LEU A 205 -15.91 -4.76 18.88
CA LEU A 205 -15.10 -3.88 18.04
C LEU A 205 -13.60 -4.17 18.20
N MET A 206 -13.12 -4.21 19.46
CA MET A 206 -11.71 -4.44 19.75
C MET A 206 -11.55 -5.36 20.94
N LYS A 207 -10.58 -6.27 20.86
CA LYS A 207 -10.20 -7.16 21.96
C LYS A 207 -8.69 -7.43 21.95
N LEU A 208 -8.17 -7.83 23.10
CA LEU A 208 -6.84 -8.44 23.24
C LEU A 208 -7.02 -9.96 23.26
N ASP A 209 -6.36 -10.67 22.36
CA ASP A 209 -6.41 -12.12 22.22
C ASP A 209 -4.98 -12.66 22.15
N ASN A 210 -4.56 -13.45 23.15
CA ASN A 210 -3.20 -13.97 23.27
C ASN A 210 -2.10 -12.91 23.08
N SER A 211 -2.25 -11.76 23.74
CA SER A 211 -1.35 -10.58 23.62
C SER A 211 -1.37 -9.87 22.27
N VAL A 212 -2.26 -10.25 21.35
CA VAL A 212 -2.48 -9.60 20.05
C VAL A 212 -3.68 -8.68 20.13
N TYR A 213 -3.49 -7.40 19.87
CA TYR A 213 -4.62 -6.47 19.71
C TYR A 213 -5.31 -6.72 18.37
N LYS A 214 -6.61 -7.00 18.45
CA LYS A 214 -7.46 -7.22 17.28
C LYS A 214 -8.64 -6.25 17.27
N THR A 215 -8.85 -5.64 16.13
CA THR A 215 -10.09 -4.93 15.83
C THR A 215 -10.87 -5.77 14.82
N LEU A 216 -12.17 -5.85 14.99
CA LEU A 216 -13.03 -6.72 14.20
C LEU A 216 -13.99 -5.89 13.35
N PHE A 217 -14.37 -6.41 12.19
CA PHE A 217 -15.57 -5.98 11.49
C PHE A 217 -16.82 -6.43 12.26
N LYS A 218 -17.99 -5.82 12.00
CA LYS A 218 -19.26 -6.23 12.62
C LYS A 218 -19.63 -7.70 12.34
N ASN A 219 -19.13 -8.30 11.27
CA ASN A 219 -19.32 -9.72 10.98
C ASN A 219 -18.43 -10.66 11.79
N GLY A 220 -17.58 -10.10 12.68
CA GLY A 220 -16.66 -10.84 13.55
C GLY A 220 -15.31 -11.20 12.93
N ASN A 221 -15.09 -10.96 11.63
CA ASN A 221 -13.79 -11.15 11.01
C ASN A 221 -12.80 -10.10 11.48
N THR A 222 -11.52 -10.47 11.58
CA THR A 222 -10.46 -9.50 11.92
C THR A 222 -10.36 -8.44 10.82
N PHE A 223 -10.36 -7.18 11.25
CA PHE A 223 -10.11 -6.02 10.40
C PHE A 223 -8.65 -5.59 10.47
N PHE A 224 -8.15 -5.49 11.69
CA PHE A 224 -6.80 -5.06 12.00
C PHE A 224 -6.27 -5.89 13.16
N GLU A 225 -4.98 -6.24 13.12
CA GLU A 225 -4.28 -6.80 14.25
C GLU A 225 -2.87 -6.22 14.40
N ARG A 226 -2.43 -6.14 15.64
CA ARG A 226 -1.06 -5.75 15.99
C ARG A 226 -0.48 -6.75 16.96
N ASP A 227 0.58 -7.43 16.51
CA ASP A 227 1.36 -8.40 17.27
C ASP A 227 2.81 -7.89 17.36
N GLY A 228 3.16 -7.29 18.51
CA GLY A 228 4.46 -6.65 18.69
C GLY A 228 4.76 -5.58 17.62
N ASN A 229 5.71 -5.88 16.74
CA ASN A 229 6.11 -5.00 15.62
C ASN A 229 5.47 -5.36 14.28
N ILE A 230 4.56 -6.33 14.27
CA ILE A 230 3.82 -6.74 13.08
C ILE A 230 2.45 -6.07 13.11
N THR A 231 2.08 -5.43 12.02
CA THR A 231 0.75 -4.84 11.82
C THR A 231 0.13 -5.46 10.58
N ARG A 232 -1.12 -5.92 10.68
CA ARG A 232 -1.87 -6.50 9.57
C ARG A 232 -3.23 -5.86 9.43
N PHE A 233 -3.65 -5.67 8.19
CA PHE A 233 -5.02 -5.31 7.82
C PHE A 233 -5.60 -6.39 6.92
N TYR A 234 -6.88 -6.63 7.07
CA TYR A 234 -7.58 -7.68 6.36
C TYR A 234 -8.76 -7.10 5.58
N TYR A 235 -9.08 -7.74 4.49
CA TYR A 235 -10.37 -7.57 3.82
C TYR A 235 -11.50 -8.10 4.70
N LYS A 236 -12.73 -7.67 4.42
CA LYS A 236 -13.93 -8.08 5.16
C LYS A 236 -14.22 -9.59 5.11
N ASP A 237 -13.70 -10.28 4.09
CA ASP A 237 -13.74 -11.73 3.94
C ASP A 237 -12.63 -12.48 4.71
N GLY A 238 -11.78 -11.74 5.44
CA GLY A 238 -10.70 -12.29 6.26
C GLY A 238 -9.38 -12.51 5.54
N LYS A 239 -9.27 -12.20 4.24
CA LYS A 239 -8.01 -12.28 3.50
C LYS A 239 -7.09 -11.12 3.87
N LEU A 240 -5.77 -11.38 3.87
CA LEU A 240 -4.77 -10.37 4.17
C LEU A 240 -4.74 -9.30 3.07
N LEU A 241 -4.82 -8.02 3.47
CA LEU A 241 -4.70 -6.85 2.60
C LEU A 241 -3.31 -6.23 2.70
N TYR A 242 -2.80 -6.09 3.92
CA TYR A 242 -1.55 -5.41 4.19
C TYR A 242 -0.85 -6.04 5.39
N GLU A 243 0.45 -6.16 5.30
CA GLU A 243 1.32 -6.54 6.42
C GLU A 243 2.52 -5.60 6.47
N SER A 244 2.89 -5.16 7.68
CA SER A 244 4.18 -4.51 7.91
C SER A 244 4.91 -5.18 9.06
N LYS A 245 6.25 -5.26 8.93
CA LYS A 245 7.17 -5.76 9.96
C LYS A 245 8.37 -4.83 10.03
N GLY A 246 8.39 -3.98 11.04
CA GLY A 246 9.41 -2.95 11.15
C GLY A 246 9.32 -1.94 10.01
N LYS A 247 10.33 -1.91 9.13
CA LYS A 247 10.36 -1.01 7.95
C LYS A 247 9.83 -1.67 6.66
N GLU A 248 9.66 -2.97 6.67
CA GLU A 248 9.16 -3.72 5.52
C GLU A 248 7.64 -3.73 5.53
N TRP A 249 7.04 -3.59 4.36
CA TRP A 249 5.60 -3.69 4.19
C TRP A 249 5.24 -4.36 2.88
N THR A 250 4.08 -4.98 2.85
CA THR A 250 3.55 -5.70 1.69
C THR A 250 2.07 -5.46 1.57
N ILE A 251 1.60 -5.26 0.35
CA ILE A 251 0.17 -5.19 0.00
C ILE A 251 -0.19 -6.46 -0.77
N TYR A 252 -1.38 -6.98 -0.54
CA TYR A 252 -1.92 -8.15 -1.22
C TYR A 252 -3.26 -7.78 -1.90
N ASN A 253 -3.49 -8.32 -3.08
CA ASN A 253 -4.81 -8.23 -3.72
C ASN A 253 -5.80 -9.23 -3.09
N ARG A 254 -7.06 -9.21 -3.53
CA ARG A 254 -8.09 -10.13 -3.00
C ARG A 254 -7.84 -11.59 -3.34
N GLU A 255 -7.07 -11.88 -4.36
CA GLU A 255 -6.64 -13.22 -4.74
C GLU A 255 -5.54 -13.76 -3.82
N GLY A 256 -4.95 -12.90 -2.97
CA GLY A 256 -3.84 -13.19 -2.06
C GLY A 256 -2.48 -13.06 -2.75
N GLU A 257 -2.43 -12.50 -3.95
CA GLU A 257 -1.18 -12.26 -4.66
C GLU A 257 -0.49 -11.03 -4.08
N LYS A 258 0.82 -11.15 -3.86
CA LYS A 258 1.65 -10.04 -3.39
C LYS A 258 1.76 -8.97 -4.48
N ILE A 259 1.38 -7.74 -4.17
CA ILE A 259 1.64 -6.59 -5.02
C ILE A 259 3.11 -6.21 -4.89
N ILE A 260 3.80 -6.17 -6.01
CA ILE A 260 5.23 -5.86 -6.06
C ILE A 260 5.44 -4.39 -5.72
N THR A 261 6.35 -4.13 -4.79
CA THR A 261 6.67 -2.79 -4.30
C THR A 261 8.11 -2.35 -4.59
N ALA A 262 8.96 -3.29 -5.07
CA ALA A 262 10.36 -3.03 -5.45
C ALA A 262 10.60 -3.35 -6.93
N PHE A 263 11.60 -2.69 -7.54
CA PHE A 263 12.13 -3.01 -8.85
C PHE A 263 13.41 -3.79 -8.67
N ASP A 264 13.37 -5.09 -8.93
CA ASP A 264 14.56 -5.93 -8.82
C ASP A 264 15.15 -6.20 -10.21
N GLU A 265 14.31 -6.31 -11.26
CA GLU A 265 14.77 -6.64 -12.60
C GLU A 265 13.85 -6.03 -13.68
N ILE A 266 14.45 -5.46 -14.73
CA ILE A 266 13.76 -5.03 -15.95
C ILE A 266 14.31 -5.83 -17.12
N THR A 267 13.43 -6.55 -17.84
CA THR A 267 13.74 -7.38 -19.00
C THR A 267 12.79 -7.10 -20.18
N ASP A 268 12.98 -7.78 -21.32
CA ASP A 268 12.10 -7.75 -22.51
C ASP A 268 11.78 -6.34 -23.00
N ILE A 269 12.82 -5.49 -23.12
CA ILE A 269 12.67 -4.08 -23.44
C ILE A 269 12.35 -3.89 -24.90
N LYS A 270 11.25 -3.18 -25.21
CA LYS A 270 10.83 -2.81 -26.57
C LYS A 270 10.28 -1.39 -26.59
N LYS A 271 10.82 -0.53 -27.44
CA LYS A 271 10.31 0.83 -27.67
C LYS A 271 8.98 0.77 -28.43
N ILE A 272 8.02 1.61 -28.05
CA ILE A 272 6.66 1.66 -28.63
C ILE A 272 6.28 3.04 -29.19
N ASP A 273 7.12 4.06 -29.01
CA ASP A 273 6.97 5.41 -29.60
C ASP A 273 8.32 5.99 -30.08
#